data_91da47ebc1d1ca08089bc4edd71f3dfc
#
_entry.id   91da47ebc1d1ca08089bc4edd71f3dfc
#
_cell.length_a   1.000
_cell.length_b   1.000
_cell.length_c   1.000
_cell.angle_alpha   90.00
_cell.angle_beta   90.00
_cell.angle_gamma   90.00
#
_symmetry.space_group_name_H-M   'P 1'
#
loop_
_entity.id
_entity.type
_entity.pdbx_description
1 polymer ?
#
loop_
_entity_poly.entity_id
_entity_poly.type
_entity_poly.pdbx_seq_one_letter_code
_entity_poly.pdbx_strand_id
1 'polypeptide(L)'
;MIRHFPAFGSEYQNFRINSSLAERGGLVFTPPVHEKINLTREVSAIQIPSGDTLSLPAGTEVYITQRLGGTYTVATSQGLARISSQDADALGVDAGEEKKKQVAAERLKDAPLEEQVWAQLKGVYDPEIPVDIVNLGLVYDCGIEELDGKTVVLVKMTLTAPGCGMGPVIAADAQAKIMTIDGIDDARVELVWDPAWNQEMISEEGRMKLGMI
;
A
#
# COMPACT_ATOMS: atom_id res chain seq x y z
N MET A 1 -20.88 12.82 -25.30
CA MET A 1 -19.71 13.49 -25.89
C MET A 1 -18.47 12.84 -25.27
N ILE A 2 -17.99 11.80 -25.92
CA ILE A 2 -16.92 10.93 -25.42
C ILE A 2 -15.59 11.61 -25.79
N ARG A 3 -14.81 12.03 -24.79
CA ARG A 3 -13.45 12.55 -25.01
C ARG A 3 -12.49 11.38 -25.09
N HIS A 4 -11.95 11.16 -26.29
CA HIS A 4 -10.82 10.28 -26.57
C HIS A 4 -9.58 10.79 -25.83
N PHE A 5 -8.95 9.93 -25.02
CA PHE A 5 -7.58 10.11 -24.59
C PHE A 5 -6.63 9.67 -25.69
N PRO A 6 -5.61 10.46 -26.04
CA PRO A 6 -4.64 10.06 -27.04
C PRO A 6 -3.75 8.94 -26.51
N ALA A 7 -3.48 7.97 -27.39
CA ALA A 7 -2.52 6.90 -27.20
C ALA A 7 -1.14 7.46 -26.86
N PHE A 8 -0.49 6.91 -25.82
CA PHE A 8 0.89 7.21 -25.48
C PHE A 8 1.82 6.78 -26.60
N GLY A 9 2.27 7.74 -27.39
CA GLY A 9 3.26 7.58 -28.42
C GLY A 9 4.67 7.45 -27.86
N SER A 10 5.49 6.73 -28.59
CA SER A 10 6.85 6.24 -28.39
C SER A 10 7.93 7.34 -28.30
N GLU A 11 7.94 8.21 -27.31
CA GLU A 11 8.95 9.26 -27.17
C GLU A 11 9.74 9.25 -25.85
N TYR A 12 10.02 8.07 -25.30
CA TYR A 12 11.00 7.96 -24.19
C TYR A 12 12.26 7.22 -24.64
N GLN A 13 12.90 7.70 -25.70
CA GLN A 13 14.28 7.30 -26.02
C GLN A 13 15.24 8.45 -25.69
N ASN A 14 16.20 8.13 -24.80
CA ASN A 14 17.47 8.83 -24.60
C ASN A 14 17.46 10.19 -23.89
N PHE A 15 17.46 10.19 -22.57
CA PHE A 15 18.12 11.25 -21.81
C PHE A 15 19.38 10.69 -21.14
N ARG A 16 20.54 10.86 -21.80
CA ARG A 16 21.85 10.67 -21.19
C ARG A 16 22.14 11.90 -20.31
N ILE A 17 22.28 11.70 -19.01
CA ILE A 17 22.70 12.73 -18.08
C ILE A 17 24.22 12.84 -18.12
N ASN A 18 24.69 14.00 -18.46
CA ASN A 18 26.11 14.39 -18.46
C ASN A 18 26.57 14.62 -17.01
N SER A 19 27.64 13.94 -16.59
CA SER A 19 28.14 13.82 -15.20
C SER A 19 28.93 15.03 -14.70
N SER A 20 28.62 16.27 -15.10
CA SER A 20 29.44 17.44 -14.73
C SER A 20 28.73 18.59 -13.97
N LEU A 21 27.62 18.33 -13.27
CA LEU A 21 26.93 19.36 -12.45
C LEU A 21 26.59 18.90 -11.03
N ALA A 22 27.55 18.25 -10.36
CA ALA A 22 27.42 17.78 -8.97
C ALA A 22 27.91 18.81 -7.91
N GLU A 23 27.89 20.11 -8.20
CA GLU A 23 28.32 21.13 -7.23
C GLU A 23 27.41 22.35 -7.21
N ARG A 24 26.16 22.19 -6.77
CA ARG A 24 25.36 23.25 -6.14
C ARG A 24 24.11 22.57 -5.54
N GLY A 25 23.98 22.63 -4.19
CA GLY A 25 22.97 21.97 -3.37
C GLY A 25 21.51 22.23 -3.75
N GLY A 26 21.07 21.68 -4.87
CA GLY A 26 19.70 21.58 -5.28
C GLY A 26 19.24 20.16 -5.02
N LEU A 27 18.11 19.99 -4.36
CA LEU A 27 17.38 18.71 -4.26
C LEU A 27 17.19 18.18 -5.70
N VAL A 28 18.04 17.23 -6.09
CA VAL A 28 17.85 16.50 -7.33
C VAL A 28 16.69 15.55 -7.09
N PHE A 29 15.50 15.92 -7.57
CA PHE A 29 14.38 15.01 -7.67
C PHE A 29 14.77 13.95 -8.71
N THR A 30 15.34 12.84 -8.24
CA THR A 30 15.47 11.66 -9.08
C THR A 30 14.08 11.03 -9.19
N PRO A 31 13.46 10.98 -10.39
CA PRO A 31 12.23 10.23 -10.56
C PRO A 31 12.51 8.78 -10.14
N PRO A 32 11.56 8.08 -9.53
CA PRO A 32 11.73 6.69 -9.15
C PRO A 32 12.14 5.90 -10.39
N VAL A 33 13.30 5.25 -10.33
CA VAL A 33 13.75 4.34 -11.38
C VAL A 33 12.72 3.20 -11.40
N HIS A 34 11.91 3.16 -12.44
CA HIS A 34 11.00 2.04 -12.67
C HIS A 34 11.86 0.81 -12.93
N GLU A 35 12.04 -0.01 -11.92
CA GLU A 35 12.81 -1.23 -12.03
C GLU A 35 12.01 -2.24 -12.85
N LYS A 36 12.54 -2.58 -14.03
CA LYS A 36 11.98 -3.59 -14.90
C LYS A 36 12.28 -4.97 -14.35
N ILE A 37 11.26 -5.77 -14.13
CA ILE A 37 11.36 -7.11 -13.56
C ILE A 37 10.56 -8.09 -14.41
N ASN A 38 11.08 -9.30 -14.58
CA ASN A 38 10.33 -10.42 -15.10
C ASN A 38 9.94 -11.32 -13.92
N LEU A 39 8.66 -11.61 -13.78
CA LEU A 39 8.18 -12.47 -12.70
C LEU A 39 8.82 -13.86 -12.78
N THR A 40 9.35 -14.33 -11.66
CA THR A 40 10.02 -15.66 -11.57
C THR A 40 9.03 -16.81 -11.52
N ARG A 41 7.80 -16.57 -11.07
CA ARG A 41 6.68 -17.50 -11.04
C ARG A 41 5.36 -16.79 -11.29
N GLU A 42 4.30 -17.56 -11.49
CA GLU A 42 2.94 -17.01 -11.54
C GLU A 42 2.54 -16.42 -10.19
N VAL A 43 1.88 -15.26 -10.22
CA VAL A 43 1.33 -14.58 -9.05
C VAL A 43 -0.10 -14.14 -9.29
N SER A 44 -0.90 -14.14 -8.20
CA SER A 44 -2.20 -13.50 -8.16
C SER A 44 -2.02 -12.05 -7.75
N ALA A 45 -2.45 -11.13 -8.59
CA ALA A 45 -2.40 -9.70 -8.33
C ALA A 45 -3.80 -9.09 -8.31
N ILE A 46 -3.94 -7.92 -7.70
CA ILE A 46 -5.21 -7.17 -7.68
C ILE A 46 -5.08 -5.98 -8.60
N GLN A 47 -5.95 -5.92 -9.60
CA GLN A 47 -5.97 -4.81 -10.57
C GLN A 47 -6.44 -3.51 -9.92
N ILE A 48 -5.76 -2.42 -10.23
CA ILE A 48 -6.07 -1.09 -9.72
C ILE A 48 -6.69 -0.28 -10.87
N PRO A 49 -7.79 0.44 -10.68
CA PRO A 49 -8.54 0.64 -9.42
C PRO A 49 -9.74 -0.31 -9.24
N SER A 50 -9.93 -1.30 -10.12
CA SER A 50 -11.15 -2.12 -10.15
C SER A 50 -11.28 -3.06 -8.95
N GLY A 51 -10.15 -3.52 -8.36
CA GLY A 51 -10.13 -4.52 -7.30
C GLY A 51 -10.26 -5.96 -7.82
N ASP A 52 -10.27 -6.17 -9.12
CA ASP A 52 -10.37 -7.50 -9.72
C ASP A 52 -9.09 -8.31 -9.55
N THR A 53 -9.24 -9.62 -9.40
CA THR A 53 -8.08 -10.52 -9.35
C THR A 53 -7.55 -10.77 -10.76
N LEU A 54 -6.24 -10.58 -10.93
CA LEU A 54 -5.50 -10.79 -12.17
C LEU A 54 -4.41 -11.83 -11.94
N SER A 55 -4.37 -12.90 -12.76
CA SER A 55 -3.23 -13.82 -12.77
C SER A 55 -2.15 -13.28 -13.70
N LEU A 56 -0.94 -13.14 -13.18
CA LEU A 56 0.26 -12.76 -13.92
C LEU A 56 1.17 -13.97 -14.05
N PRO A 57 1.32 -14.56 -15.24
CA PRO A 57 2.17 -15.73 -15.47
C PRO A 57 3.65 -15.47 -15.18
N ALA A 58 4.41 -16.54 -14.93
CA ALA A 58 5.87 -16.47 -14.89
C ALA A 58 6.43 -15.85 -16.19
N GLY A 59 7.46 -15.03 -16.06
CA GLY A 59 8.06 -14.32 -17.18
C GLY A 59 7.33 -13.04 -17.61
N THR A 60 6.17 -12.71 -16.99
CA THR A 60 5.49 -11.44 -17.25
C THR A 60 6.40 -10.28 -16.87
N GLU A 61 6.57 -9.35 -17.81
CA GLU A 61 7.31 -8.11 -17.60
C GLU A 61 6.47 -7.12 -16.81
N VAL A 62 7.00 -6.65 -15.69
CA VAL A 62 6.36 -5.66 -14.82
C VAL A 62 7.36 -4.58 -14.42
N TYR A 63 6.85 -3.40 -14.08
CA TYR A 63 7.64 -2.28 -13.57
C TYR A 63 7.13 -1.92 -12.19
N ILE A 64 7.98 -2.02 -11.16
CA ILE A 64 7.60 -1.58 -9.82
C ILE A 64 7.47 -0.06 -9.82
N THR A 65 6.26 0.44 -9.55
CA THR A 65 5.96 1.86 -9.46
C THR A 65 5.94 2.33 -8.01
N GLN A 66 5.63 1.43 -7.06
CA GLN A 66 5.53 1.78 -5.66
C GLN A 66 5.78 0.56 -4.76
N ARG A 67 6.40 0.80 -3.60
CA ARG A 67 6.66 -0.20 -2.55
C ARG A 67 6.17 0.37 -1.23
N LEU A 68 4.98 -0.01 -0.79
CA LEU A 68 4.37 0.51 0.44
C LEU A 68 3.75 -0.61 1.26
N GLY A 69 3.91 -0.54 2.58
CA GLY A 69 3.28 -1.47 3.50
C GLY A 69 3.65 -2.96 3.30
N GLY A 70 4.73 -3.25 2.54
CA GLY A 70 5.10 -4.61 2.15
C GLY A 70 4.42 -5.12 0.90
N THR A 71 3.57 -4.31 0.27
CA THR A 71 2.96 -4.61 -1.02
C THR A 71 3.67 -3.85 -2.14
N TYR A 72 3.54 -4.35 -3.36
CA TYR A 72 4.19 -3.81 -4.55
C TYR A 72 3.13 -3.41 -5.55
N THR A 73 3.08 -2.13 -5.93
CA THR A 73 2.30 -1.70 -7.08
C THR A 73 3.19 -1.80 -8.31
N VAL A 74 2.71 -2.52 -9.30
CA VAL A 74 3.42 -2.76 -10.55
C VAL A 74 2.61 -2.29 -11.75
N ALA A 75 3.28 -1.70 -12.73
CA ALA A 75 2.70 -1.46 -14.04
C ALA A 75 2.89 -2.71 -14.90
N THR A 76 1.81 -3.15 -15.54
CA THR A 76 1.74 -4.28 -16.45
C THR A 76 1.19 -3.84 -17.81
N SER A 77 1.18 -4.72 -18.79
CA SER A 77 0.51 -4.45 -20.09
C SER A 77 -1.02 -4.26 -19.96
N GLN A 78 -1.61 -4.66 -18.83
CA GLN A 78 -3.05 -4.57 -18.56
C GLN A 78 -3.41 -3.43 -17.58
N GLY A 79 -2.45 -2.59 -17.21
CA GLY A 79 -2.61 -1.50 -16.25
C GLY A 79 -1.86 -1.75 -14.94
N LEU A 80 -2.25 -1.01 -13.91
CA LEU A 80 -1.64 -1.15 -12.59
C LEU A 80 -2.22 -2.36 -11.85
N ALA A 81 -1.35 -3.07 -11.14
CA ALA A 81 -1.74 -4.18 -10.29
C ALA A 81 -0.95 -4.16 -8.98
N ARG A 82 -1.58 -4.65 -7.90
CA ARG A 82 -0.98 -4.80 -6.58
C ARG A 82 -0.61 -6.26 -6.36
N ILE A 83 0.66 -6.49 -6.03
CA ILE A 83 1.21 -7.80 -5.64
C ILE A 83 1.42 -7.79 -4.13
N SER A 84 1.01 -8.88 -3.46
CA SER A 84 1.16 -9.06 -2.02
C SER A 84 2.62 -9.19 -1.60
N SER A 85 2.91 -8.86 -0.33
CA SER A 85 4.21 -9.14 0.30
C SER A 85 4.59 -10.62 0.27
N GLN A 86 3.61 -11.52 0.32
CA GLN A 86 3.81 -12.96 0.26
C GLN A 86 4.38 -13.43 -1.09
N ASP A 87 4.18 -12.63 -2.13
CA ASP A 87 4.63 -12.90 -3.50
C ASP A 87 5.85 -12.05 -3.90
N ALA A 88 6.51 -11.39 -2.94
CA ALA A 88 7.70 -10.57 -3.19
C ALA A 88 8.86 -11.33 -3.83
N ASP A 89 8.96 -12.63 -3.54
CA ASP A 89 9.94 -13.55 -4.14
C ASP A 89 9.79 -13.64 -5.66
N ALA A 90 8.56 -13.57 -6.16
CA ALA A 90 8.31 -13.58 -7.60
C ALA A 90 8.84 -12.34 -8.32
N LEU A 91 9.02 -11.23 -7.60
CA LEU A 91 9.62 -10.00 -8.10
C LEU A 91 11.15 -10.01 -8.01
N GLY A 92 11.78 -11.05 -7.44
CA GLY A 92 13.21 -11.09 -7.21
C GLY A 92 13.72 -10.00 -6.26
N VAL A 93 12.84 -9.42 -5.46
CA VAL A 93 13.20 -8.33 -4.55
C VAL A 93 13.76 -8.93 -3.27
N ASP A 94 15.00 -8.59 -2.94
CA ASP A 94 15.66 -9.06 -1.72
C ASP A 94 14.90 -8.60 -0.47
N ALA A 95 14.72 -9.56 0.47
CA ALA A 95 14.08 -9.40 1.77
C ALA A 95 14.77 -8.40 2.74
N GLY A 96 15.59 -7.49 2.23
CA GLY A 96 16.32 -6.50 3.03
C GLY A 96 15.40 -5.50 3.75
N GLU A 97 14.28 -5.16 3.15
CA GLU A 97 13.26 -4.31 3.80
C GLU A 97 12.38 -5.10 4.76
N GLU A 98 12.15 -6.40 4.50
CA GLU A 98 11.44 -7.28 5.44
C GLU A 98 12.20 -7.46 6.74
N LYS A 99 13.53 -7.55 6.71
CA LYS A 99 14.35 -7.58 7.93
C LYS A 99 14.21 -6.32 8.78
N LYS A 100 14.13 -5.14 8.17
CA LYS A 100 13.87 -3.89 8.92
C LYS A 100 12.48 -3.88 9.56
N LYS A 101 11.48 -4.42 8.87
CA LYS A 101 10.12 -4.55 9.39
C LYS A 101 10.02 -5.59 10.50
N GLN A 102 10.72 -6.73 10.35
CA GLN A 102 10.79 -7.75 11.40
C GLN A 102 11.41 -7.21 12.68
N VAL A 103 12.51 -6.42 12.59
CA VAL A 103 13.13 -5.77 13.77
C VAL A 103 12.18 -4.74 14.40
N ALA A 104 11.41 -4.00 13.61
CA ALA A 104 10.42 -3.07 14.14
C ALA A 104 9.23 -3.80 14.79
N ALA A 105 8.76 -4.89 14.18
CA ALA A 105 7.69 -5.74 14.73
C ALA A 105 8.14 -6.44 16.03
N GLU A 106 9.40 -6.90 16.10
CA GLU A 106 9.96 -7.50 17.32
C GLU A 106 10.00 -6.53 18.50
N ARG A 107 10.28 -5.25 18.25
CA ARG A 107 10.23 -4.20 19.30
C ARG A 107 8.84 -3.90 19.81
N LEU A 108 7.82 -4.20 19.04
CA LEU A 108 6.42 -3.97 19.39
C LEU A 108 5.77 -5.18 20.09
N LYS A 109 6.41 -6.36 20.12
CA LYS A 109 5.84 -7.57 20.75
C LYS A 109 5.52 -7.40 22.23
N ASP A 110 6.29 -6.56 22.93
CA ASP A 110 6.08 -6.26 24.36
C ASP A 110 5.19 -5.02 24.59
N ALA A 111 4.74 -4.35 23.52
CA ALA A 111 3.85 -3.21 23.63
C ALA A 111 2.40 -3.66 23.91
N PRO A 112 1.54 -2.78 24.47
CA PRO A 112 0.12 -3.05 24.59
C PRO A 112 -0.50 -3.45 23.25
N LEU A 113 -1.48 -4.38 23.25
CA LEU A 113 -2.12 -4.86 22.01
C LEU A 113 -2.67 -3.71 21.15
N GLU A 114 -3.20 -2.68 21.78
CA GLU A 114 -3.71 -1.50 21.06
C GLU A 114 -2.61 -0.81 20.26
N GLU A 115 -1.41 -0.61 20.81
CA GLU A 115 -0.28 -0.02 20.11
C GLU A 115 0.19 -0.91 18.95
N GLN A 116 0.16 -2.23 19.15
CA GLN A 116 0.50 -3.19 18.10
C GLN A 116 -0.50 -3.11 16.93
N VAL A 117 -1.80 -3.02 17.22
CA VAL A 117 -2.86 -2.89 16.22
C VAL A 117 -2.69 -1.60 15.42
N TRP A 118 -2.49 -0.45 16.09
CA TRP A 118 -2.24 0.82 15.39
C TRP A 118 -0.99 0.80 14.53
N ALA A 119 0.06 0.12 14.97
CA ALA A 119 1.28 -0.05 14.18
C ALA A 119 1.04 -0.90 12.91
N GLN A 120 0.23 -1.95 13.01
CA GLN A 120 -0.16 -2.75 11.85
C GLN A 120 -1.03 -1.95 10.86
N LEU A 121 -1.99 -1.17 11.35
CA LEU A 121 -2.83 -0.30 10.53
C LEU A 121 -2.03 0.77 9.78
N LYS A 122 -0.97 1.33 10.39
CA LYS A 122 0.00 2.22 9.72
C LYS A 122 0.82 1.52 8.61
N GLY A 123 0.77 0.21 8.55
CA GLY A 123 1.33 -0.58 7.46
C GLY A 123 0.38 -0.79 6.27
N VAL A 124 -0.88 -0.36 6.36
CA VAL A 124 -1.89 -0.51 5.29
C VAL A 124 -1.96 0.77 4.48
N TYR A 125 -1.96 0.63 3.15
CA TYR A 125 -1.94 1.77 2.22
C TYR A 125 -3.02 1.63 1.16
N ASP A 126 -3.59 2.76 0.77
CA ASP A 126 -4.30 2.87 -0.49
C ASP A 126 -3.25 2.77 -1.63
N PRO A 127 -3.45 1.91 -2.63
CA PRO A 127 -2.44 1.71 -3.68
C PRO A 127 -2.21 2.94 -4.56
N GLU A 128 -3.10 3.91 -4.55
CA GLU A 128 -2.98 5.15 -5.32
C GLU A 128 -2.39 6.30 -4.50
N ILE A 129 -2.35 6.17 -3.15
CA ILE A 129 -1.96 7.26 -2.25
C ILE A 129 -0.74 6.82 -1.41
N PRO A 130 0.39 7.54 -1.42
CA PRO A 130 1.62 7.16 -0.71
C PRO A 130 1.56 7.48 0.80
N VAL A 131 0.38 7.37 1.40
CA VAL A 131 0.12 7.59 2.83
C VAL A 131 -0.71 6.44 3.36
N ASP A 132 -0.39 5.98 4.57
CA ASP A 132 -1.12 4.89 5.23
C ASP A 132 -2.54 5.31 5.64
N ILE A 133 -3.43 4.33 5.83
CA ILE A 133 -4.84 4.57 6.12
C ILE A 133 -5.07 5.33 7.43
N VAL A 134 -4.16 5.22 8.41
CA VAL A 134 -4.26 5.94 9.69
C VAL A 134 -3.97 7.42 9.47
N ASN A 135 -2.87 7.74 8.78
CA ASN A 135 -2.49 9.11 8.48
C ASN A 135 -3.40 9.78 7.44
N LEU A 136 -4.09 8.99 6.60
CA LEU A 136 -5.16 9.50 5.74
C LEU A 136 -6.46 9.82 6.51
N GLY A 137 -6.57 9.41 7.79
CA GLY A 137 -7.80 9.58 8.57
C GLY A 137 -8.93 8.66 8.10
N LEU A 138 -8.59 7.51 7.54
CA LEU A 138 -9.58 6.52 7.09
C LEU A 138 -10.03 5.58 8.21
N VAL A 139 -9.29 5.46 9.30
CA VAL A 139 -9.67 4.67 10.46
C VAL A 139 -10.46 5.55 11.42
N TYR A 140 -11.75 5.25 11.58
CA TYR A 140 -12.65 6.03 12.42
C TYR A 140 -12.73 5.51 13.85
N ASP A 141 -12.63 4.19 14.01
CA ASP A 141 -12.69 3.54 15.31
C ASP A 141 -11.85 2.26 15.30
N CYS A 142 -11.21 1.98 16.43
CA CYS A 142 -10.45 0.77 16.61
C CYS A 142 -10.56 0.35 18.08
N GLY A 143 -11.22 -0.78 18.34
CA GLY A 143 -11.41 -1.32 19.67
C GLY A 143 -10.95 -2.78 19.76
N ILE A 144 -10.56 -3.20 20.96
CA ILE A 144 -10.26 -4.59 21.29
C ILE A 144 -11.28 -5.04 22.31
N GLU A 145 -12.00 -6.11 22.00
CA GLU A 145 -13.04 -6.67 22.86
C GLU A 145 -12.79 -8.15 23.15
N GLU A 146 -13.25 -8.62 24.28
CA GLU A 146 -13.30 -10.04 24.59
C GLU A 146 -14.71 -10.56 24.31
N LEU A 147 -14.83 -11.39 23.24
CA LEU A 147 -16.10 -11.99 22.81
C LEU A 147 -15.99 -13.51 22.89
N ASP A 148 -16.83 -14.12 23.69
CA ASP A 148 -16.84 -15.60 23.88
C ASP A 148 -15.47 -16.20 24.26
N GLY A 149 -14.69 -15.47 25.07
CA GLY A 149 -13.35 -15.87 25.48
C GLY A 149 -12.29 -15.73 24.38
N LYS A 150 -12.57 -14.95 23.34
CA LYS A 150 -11.66 -14.60 22.25
C LYS A 150 -11.36 -13.12 22.25
N THR A 151 -10.11 -12.79 22.01
CA THR A 151 -9.68 -11.41 21.81
C THR A 151 -9.98 -11.00 20.35
N VAL A 152 -10.92 -10.10 20.17
CA VAL A 152 -11.40 -9.66 18.86
C VAL A 152 -11.09 -8.18 18.66
N VAL A 153 -10.48 -7.83 17.53
CA VAL A 153 -10.25 -6.44 17.14
C VAL A 153 -11.37 -5.99 16.21
N LEU A 154 -12.02 -4.88 16.57
CA LEU A 154 -13.08 -4.26 15.76
C LEU A 154 -12.57 -2.95 15.19
N VAL A 155 -12.53 -2.84 13.88
CA VAL A 155 -12.10 -1.63 13.17
C VAL A 155 -13.23 -1.12 12.31
N LYS A 156 -13.54 0.19 12.42
CA LYS A 156 -14.39 0.90 11.47
C LYS A 156 -13.52 1.82 10.64
N MET A 157 -13.58 1.63 9.34
CA MET A 157 -12.81 2.45 8.42
C MET A 157 -13.67 2.90 7.23
N THR A 158 -13.19 3.91 6.55
CA THR A 158 -13.81 4.44 5.33
C THR A 158 -12.79 4.48 4.19
N LEU A 159 -13.20 5.05 3.06
CA LEU A 159 -12.37 5.26 1.88
C LEU A 159 -12.43 6.73 1.45
N THR A 160 -11.45 7.17 0.69
CA THR A 160 -11.41 8.55 0.14
C THR A 160 -12.54 8.82 -0.85
N ALA A 161 -13.11 7.78 -1.46
CA ALA A 161 -14.25 7.90 -2.36
C ALA A 161 -15.23 6.71 -2.20
N PRO A 162 -16.54 6.97 -2.11
CA PRO A 162 -17.55 5.91 -2.15
C PRO A 162 -17.48 5.14 -3.47
N GLY A 163 -17.61 3.81 -3.38
CA GLY A 163 -17.61 2.95 -4.57
C GLY A 163 -16.23 2.61 -5.14
N CYS A 164 -15.15 2.93 -4.42
CA CYS A 164 -13.82 2.46 -4.79
C CYS A 164 -13.76 0.93 -4.74
N GLY A 165 -13.43 0.28 -5.88
CA GLY A 165 -13.31 -1.19 -5.98
C GLY A 165 -12.23 -1.77 -5.06
N MET A 166 -11.26 -0.95 -4.63
CA MET A 166 -10.18 -1.36 -3.73
C MET A 166 -10.60 -1.47 -2.25
N GLY A 167 -11.79 -0.96 -1.88
CA GLY A 167 -12.25 -0.96 -0.48
C GLY A 167 -12.17 -2.31 0.21
N PRO A 168 -12.78 -3.37 -0.35
CA PRO A 168 -12.69 -4.72 0.23
C PRO A 168 -11.25 -5.24 0.32
N VAL A 169 -10.39 -4.88 -0.63
CA VAL A 169 -8.98 -5.30 -0.65
C VAL A 169 -8.18 -4.62 0.47
N ILE A 170 -8.40 -3.32 0.69
CA ILE A 170 -7.75 -2.56 1.77
C ILE A 170 -8.23 -3.06 3.14
N ALA A 171 -9.53 -3.32 3.29
CA ALA A 171 -10.10 -3.88 4.52
C ALA A 171 -9.54 -5.29 4.82
N ALA A 172 -9.42 -6.14 3.81
CA ALA A 172 -8.82 -7.48 3.95
C ALA A 172 -7.32 -7.40 4.29
N ASP A 173 -6.57 -6.44 3.74
CA ASP A 173 -5.17 -6.22 4.09
C ASP A 173 -5.02 -5.75 5.55
N ALA A 174 -5.89 -4.85 6.01
CA ALA A 174 -5.94 -4.43 7.41
C ALA A 174 -6.21 -5.62 8.34
N GLN A 175 -7.23 -6.42 8.03
CA GLN A 175 -7.57 -7.62 8.78
C GLN A 175 -6.39 -8.60 8.83
N ALA A 176 -5.81 -8.92 7.69
CA ALA A 176 -4.68 -9.85 7.59
C ALA A 176 -3.48 -9.40 8.43
N LYS A 177 -3.16 -8.10 8.45
CA LYS A 177 -2.07 -7.55 9.25
C LYS A 177 -2.36 -7.59 10.74
N ILE A 178 -3.58 -7.27 11.17
CA ILE A 178 -4.00 -7.37 12.58
C ILE A 178 -3.89 -8.83 13.04
N MET A 179 -4.31 -9.79 12.23
CA MET A 179 -4.23 -11.22 12.53
C MET A 179 -2.80 -11.77 12.65
N THR A 180 -1.76 -10.99 12.32
CA THR A 180 -0.36 -11.36 12.60
C THR A 180 0.09 -11.09 14.03
N ILE A 181 -0.74 -10.42 14.84
CA ILE A 181 -0.41 -10.06 16.22
C ILE A 181 -0.73 -11.25 17.15
N ASP A 182 0.26 -11.65 17.93
CA ASP A 182 0.07 -12.72 18.91
C ASP A 182 -0.96 -12.30 19.99
N GLY A 183 -1.91 -13.16 20.28
CA GLY A 183 -2.97 -12.91 21.28
C GLY A 183 -4.24 -12.30 20.71
N ILE A 184 -4.34 -12.11 19.39
CA ILE A 184 -5.57 -11.75 18.70
C ILE A 184 -6.15 -13.00 18.02
N ASP A 185 -7.41 -13.32 18.34
CA ASP A 185 -8.10 -14.50 17.81
C ASP A 185 -8.94 -14.20 16.57
N ASP A 186 -9.44 -12.95 16.43
CA ASP A 186 -10.23 -12.51 15.29
C ASP A 186 -10.07 -11.01 15.06
N ALA A 187 -10.25 -10.58 13.85
CA ALA A 187 -10.27 -9.17 13.47
C ALA A 187 -11.41 -8.91 12.47
N ARG A 188 -12.22 -7.89 12.76
CA ARG A 188 -13.35 -7.50 11.92
C ARG A 188 -13.17 -6.06 11.46
N VAL A 189 -13.09 -5.87 10.16
CA VAL A 189 -12.93 -4.56 9.55
C VAL A 189 -14.20 -4.22 8.80
N GLU A 190 -14.91 -3.20 9.27
CA GLU A 190 -16.16 -2.71 8.70
C GLU A 190 -15.92 -1.45 7.90
N LEU A 191 -16.46 -1.40 6.67
CA LEU A 191 -16.47 -0.19 5.86
C LEU A 191 -17.70 0.65 6.20
N VAL A 192 -17.48 1.87 6.67
CA VAL A 192 -18.53 2.82 7.04
C VAL A 192 -18.42 4.09 6.18
N TRP A 193 -19.54 4.76 5.96
CA TRP A 193 -19.62 5.91 5.05
C TRP A 193 -20.13 7.19 5.74
N ASP A 194 -20.41 7.12 7.03
CA ASP A 194 -20.83 8.23 7.85
C ASP A 194 -19.93 8.35 9.09
N PRO A 195 -19.31 9.51 9.30
CA PRO A 195 -19.27 10.68 8.42
C PRO A 195 -18.55 10.42 7.10
N ALA A 196 -18.90 11.18 6.05
CA ALA A 196 -18.16 11.11 4.80
C ALA A 196 -16.73 11.64 5.01
N TRP A 197 -15.74 10.93 4.47
CA TRP A 197 -14.35 11.36 4.53
C TRP A 197 -14.12 12.69 3.80
N ASN A 198 -13.23 13.51 4.33
CA ASN A 198 -12.75 14.72 3.70
C ASN A 198 -11.26 14.95 4.02
N GLN A 199 -10.59 15.81 3.26
CA GLN A 199 -9.15 16.07 3.38
C GLN A 199 -8.73 16.67 4.73
N GLU A 200 -9.64 17.24 5.50
CA GLU A 200 -9.34 17.76 6.83
C GLU A 200 -9.03 16.65 7.85
N MET A 201 -9.48 15.43 7.56
CA MET A 201 -9.21 14.25 8.38
C MET A 201 -7.78 13.72 8.24
N ILE A 202 -7.03 14.17 7.22
CA ILE A 202 -5.64 13.80 7.01
C ILE A 202 -4.79 14.39 8.15
N SER A 203 -3.98 13.55 8.79
CA SER A 203 -3.06 13.97 9.84
C SER A 203 -2.01 14.98 9.32
N GLU A 204 -1.37 15.71 10.20
CA GLU A 204 -0.26 16.61 9.83
C GLU A 204 0.87 15.84 9.12
N GLU A 205 1.23 14.65 9.61
CA GLU A 205 2.21 13.77 8.97
C GLU A 205 1.76 13.36 7.56
N GLY A 206 0.49 13.01 7.39
CA GLY A 206 -0.09 12.68 6.09
C GLY A 206 -0.03 13.86 5.11
N ARG A 207 -0.38 15.06 5.58
CA ARG A 207 -0.31 16.28 4.77
C ARG A 207 1.12 16.63 4.35
N MET A 208 2.10 16.48 5.25
CA MET A 208 3.52 16.64 4.91
C MET A 208 3.96 15.65 3.83
N LYS A 209 3.58 14.37 3.96
CA LYS A 209 3.90 13.33 2.95
C LYS A 209 3.28 13.61 1.58
N LEU A 210 2.10 14.27 1.56
CA LEU A 210 1.40 14.65 0.33
C LEU A 210 1.85 16.01 -0.22
N GLY A 211 2.75 16.71 0.47
CA GLY A 211 3.20 18.05 0.05
C GLY A 211 2.12 19.11 0.16
N MET A 212 1.18 18.97 1.10
CA MET A 212 0.09 19.93 1.33
C MET A 212 0.46 21.05 2.31
N ILE A 213 1.54 20.88 3.05
CA ILE A 213 2.13 21.85 4.00
C ILE A 213 3.64 21.80 3.94
#